data_342f8d1e27387fc9834cc9d3f9da1369
#
_entry.id   342f8d1e27387fc9834cc9d3f9da1369
#
_cell.length_a   1.000
_cell.length_b   1.000
_cell.length_c   1.000
_cell.angle_alpha   90.00
_cell.angle_beta   90.00
_cell.angle_gamma   90.00
#
_symmetry.space_group_name_H-M   'P 1'
#
loop_
_entity.id
_entity.type
_entity.pdbx_description
1 polymer ?
#
loop_
_entity_poly.entity_id
_entity_poly.type
_entity_poly.pdbx_seq_one_letter_code
_entity_poly.pdbx_strand_id
1 'polypeptide(L)'
;MSASPPLVVITGPSGVGKDTILDLLREDLSNVYVPVTATTRKPRLSEIDGVDQLFYDNEGFDSLIKNNSLIEWAEVYGERYGVPKSQIEDARSLGKELIVRTDVQGAFSIKEYDPSSVLIFISPPSLESLSHRLEFRGGITVDQIQSRLSAAELEMEKADLFDYVVVNETDNLEGTINVLKDILIDLGFSLKNN
;
A
#
# COMPACT_ATOMS: atom_id res chain seq x y z
N MET A 1 15.46 19.17 17.50
CA MET A 1 15.45 18.08 16.52
C MET A 1 13.99 17.91 16.14
N SER A 2 13.61 18.13 14.88
CA SER A 2 12.25 17.81 14.45
C SER A 2 12.07 16.29 14.58
N ALA A 3 10.93 15.85 15.12
CA ALA A 3 10.60 14.44 15.13
C ALA A 3 10.56 13.93 13.68
N SER A 4 11.03 12.69 13.45
CA SER A 4 10.90 12.07 12.13
C SER A 4 9.42 11.94 11.77
N PRO A 5 9.05 12.08 10.49
CA PRO A 5 7.69 11.85 10.05
C PRO A 5 7.14 10.49 10.52
N PRO A 6 5.84 10.37 10.78
CA PRO A 6 5.23 9.08 11.11
C PRO A 6 5.35 8.11 9.92
N LEU A 7 5.24 6.82 10.19
CA LEU A 7 5.03 5.84 9.14
C LEU A 7 3.63 6.07 8.55
N VAL A 8 3.56 6.28 7.26
CA VAL A 8 2.28 6.44 6.54
C VAL A 8 1.90 5.13 5.87
N VAL A 9 0.65 4.74 6.03
CA VAL A 9 0.08 3.54 5.37
C VAL A 9 -0.94 3.97 4.34
N ILE A 10 -0.72 3.62 3.08
CA ILE A 10 -1.67 3.84 2.00
C ILE A 10 -2.38 2.51 1.69
N THR A 11 -3.69 2.50 1.85
CA THR A 11 -4.54 1.34 1.59
C THR A 11 -5.78 1.71 0.78
N GLY A 12 -6.62 0.73 0.49
CA GLY A 12 -7.87 0.89 -0.26
C GLY A 12 -8.10 -0.30 -1.19
N PRO A 13 -9.25 -0.36 -1.89
CA PRO A 13 -9.67 -1.51 -2.67
C PRO A 13 -8.69 -1.90 -3.78
N SER A 14 -8.75 -3.19 -4.14
CA SER A 14 -8.02 -3.69 -5.31
C SER A 14 -8.47 -2.97 -6.57
N GLY A 15 -7.54 -2.42 -7.35
CA GLY A 15 -7.86 -1.68 -8.58
C GLY A 15 -8.09 -0.19 -8.39
N VAL A 16 -8.04 0.34 -7.16
CA VAL A 16 -8.25 1.79 -6.90
C VAL A 16 -7.11 2.68 -7.41
N GLY A 17 -5.93 2.11 -7.75
CA GLY A 17 -4.81 2.88 -8.32
C GLY A 17 -3.65 3.15 -7.36
N LYS A 18 -3.55 2.44 -6.23
CA LYS A 18 -2.48 2.62 -5.22
C LYS A 18 -1.07 2.58 -5.79
N ASP A 19 -0.79 1.66 -6.73
CA ASP A 19 0.55 1.53 -7.34
C ASP A 19 0.92 2.78 -8.12
N THR A 20 0.04 3.22 -9.02
CA THR A 20 0.22 4.45 -9.81
C THR A 20 0.40 5.68 -8.92
N ILE A 21 -0.40 5.79 -7.85
CA ILE A 21 -0.29 6.88 -6.88
C ILE A 21 1.09 6.88 -6.21
N LEU A 22 1.56 5.72 -5.75
CA LEU A 22 2.86 5.60 -5.09
C LEU A 22 4.02 5.91 -6.03
N ASP A 23 3.96 5.48 -7.29
CA ASP A 23 4.99 5.75 -8.27
C ASP A 23 5.12 7.26 -8.51
N LEU A 24 3.99 7.96 -8.67
CA LEU A 24 3.99 9.42 -8.83
C LEU A 24 4.46 10.17 -7.56
N LEU A 25 4.05 9.73 -6.38
CA LEU A 25 4.54 10.32 -5.13
C LEU A 25 6.05 10.14 -4.96
N ARG A 26 6.62 9.00 -5.38
CA ARG A 26 8.08 8.78 -5.37
C ARG A 26 8.85 9.72 -6.29
N GLU A 27 8.23 10.18 -7.38
CA GLU A 27 8.85 11.17 -8.27
C GLU A 27 9.04 12.51 -7.59
N ASP A 28 8.12 12.91 -6.72
CA ASP A 28 8.08 14.22 -6.07
C ASP A 28 8.74 14.24 -4.67
N LEU A 29 8.71 13.12 -3.94
CA LEU A 29 9.27 13.03 -2.59
C LEU A 29 10.79 12.78 -2.63
N SER A 30 11.55 13.48 -1.76
CA SER A 30 13.02 13.45 -1.81
C SER A 30 13.64 12.30 -1.03
N ASN A 31 13.02 11.85 0.06
CA ASN A 31 13.61 10.91 1.01
C ASN A 31 12.72 9.72 1.34
N VAL A 32 11.69 9.48 0.51
CA VAL A 32 10.73 8.42 0.75
C VAL A 32 11.32 7.02 0.53
N TYR A 33 10.93 6.09 1.38
CA TYR A 33 11.17 4.67 1.23
C TYR A 33 9.84 3.91 1.29
N VAL A 34 9.60 3.08 0.30
CA VAL A 34 8.45 2.18 0.25
C VAL A 34 8.96 0.76 0.40
N PRO A 35 8.64 0.07 1.51
CA PRO A 35 9.09 -1.29 1.76
C PRO A 35 8.68 -2.26 0.65
N VAL A 36 9.58 -3.16 0.34
CA VAL A 36 9.34 -4.25 -0.61
C VAL A 36 8.60 -5.37 0.12
N THR A 37 7.41 -5.72 -0.37
CA THR A 37 6.56 -6.76 0.22
C THR A 37 7.10 -8.15 -0.07
N ALA A 38 7.12 -9.03 0.92
CA ALA A 38 7.39 -10.46 0.75
C ALA A 38 6.16 -11.16 0.16
N THR A 39 6.35 -12.10 -0.77
CA THR A 39 5.25 -12.86 -1.39
C THR A 39 5.65 -14.27 -1.78
N THR A 40 4.68 -15.20 -1.80
CA THR A 40 4.84 -16.54 -2.38
C THR A 40 4.49 -16.60 -3.86
N ARG A 41 3.88 -15.52 -4.39
CA ARG A 41 3.57 -15.41 -5.82
C ARG A 41 4.84 -15.49 -6.66
N LYS A 42 4.79 -16.23 -7.73
CA LYS A 42 5.88 -16.24 -8.71
C LYS A 42 6.11 -14.85 -9.33
N PRO A 43 7.38 -14.47 -9.57
CA PRO A 43 7.68 -13.21 -10.23
C PRO A 43 7.07 -13.18 -11.65
N ARG A 44 6.65 -12.01 -12.10
CA ARG A 44 6.27 -11.75 -13.48
C ARG A 44 7.55 -11.52 -14.31
N LEU A 45 7.42 -11.55 -15.65
CA LEU A 45 8.58 -11.47 -16.57
C LEU A 45 9.47 -10.23 -16.36
N SER A 46 8.91 -9.12 -15.89
CA SER A 46 9.64 -7.86 -15.69
C SER A 46 10.00 -7.58 -14.23
N GLU A 47 9.57 -8.42 -13.29
CA GLU A 47 9.81 -8.18 -11.87
C GLU A 47 11.16 -8.70 -11.42
N ILE A 48 11.84 -7.93 -10.58
CA ILE A 48 13.17 -8.22 -10.03
C ILE A 48 13.02 -8.49 -8.53
N ASP A 49 13.56 -9.63 -8.08
CA ASP A 49 13.60 -9.97 -6.66
C ASP A 49 14.40 -8.94 -5.86
N GLY A 50 13.85 -8.56 -4.71
CA GLY A 50 14.44 -7.53 -3.85
C GLY A 50 14.20 -6.09 -4.30
N VAL A 51 13.59 -5.87 -5.46
CA VAL A 51 13.28 -4.54 -6.00
C VAL A 51 11.77 -4.33 -6.08
N ASP A 52 11.06 -5.21 -6.79
CA ASP A 52 9.61 -5.13 -6.95
C ASP A 52 8.87 -5.87 -5.82
N GLN A 53 9.37 -7.04 -5.47
CA GLN A 53 8.90 -7.90 -4.39
C GLN A 53 10.09 -8.70 -3.82
N LEU A 54 9.92 -9.26 -2.62
CA LEU A 54 10.76 -10.32 -2.07
C LEU A 54 10.05 -11.66 -2.32
N PHE A 55 10.55 -12.42 -3.30
CA PHE A 55 9.90 -13.68 -3.68
C PHE A 55 10.40 -14.84 -2.83
N TYR A 56 9.50 -15.49 -2.13
CA TYR A 56 9.75 -16.65 -1.30
C TYR A 56 8.98 -17.86 -1.82
N ASP A 57 9.52 -19.05 -1.62
CA ASP A 57 8.72 -20.27 -1.63
C ASP A 57 7.89 -20.37 -0.34
N ASN A 58 7.03 -21.39 -0.28
CA ASN A 58 6.17 -21.59 0.88
C ASN A 58 6.96 -21.83 2.17
N GLU A 59 8.06 -22.59 2.12
CA GLU A 59 8.89 -22.90 3.28
C GLU A 59 9.62 -21.67 3.80
N GLY A 60 10.14 -20.84 2.89
CA GLY A 60 10.78 -19.55 3.21
C GLY A 60 9.80 -18.57 3.85
N PHE A 61 8.57 -18.49 3.31
CA PHE A 61 7.54 -17.64 3.90
C PHE A 61 7.08 -18.14 5.27
N ASP A 62 6.92 -19.47 5.46
CA ASP A 62 6.64 -20.08 6.77
C ASP A 62 7.73 -19.72 7.79
N SER A 63 8.97 -19.68 7.35
CA SER A 63 10.10 -19.27 8.20
C SER A 63 9.99 -17.80 8.64
N LEU A 64 9.55 -16.91 7.76
CA LEU A 64 9.29 -15.51 8.13
C LEU A 64 8.19 -15.40 9.19
N ILE A 65 7.10 -16.15 9.04
CA ILE A 65 6.01 -16.18 10.02
C ILE A 65 6.51 -16.73 11.35
N LYS A 66 7.17 -17.90 11.34
CA LYS A 66 7.69 -18.57 12.54
C LYS A 66 8.65 -17.72 13.34
N ASN A 67 9.49 -16.96 12.63
CA ASN A 67 10.49 -16.08 13.26
C ASN A 67 9.90 -14.70 13.64
N ASN A 68 8.58 -14.49 13.48
CA ASN A 68 7.93 -13.21 13.73
C ASN A 68 8.61 -12.04 12.98
N SER A 69 9.07 -12.30 11.74
CA SER A 69 9.81 -11.35 10.91
C SER A 69 8.92 -10.42 10.10
N LEU A 70 7.61 -10.65 10.08
CA LEU A 70 6.62 -9.82 9.38
C LEU A 70 5.86 -8.96 10.39
N ILE A 71 5.52 -7.73 10.00
CA ILE A 71 4.59 -6.87 10.75
C ILE A 71 3.19 -7.41 10.62
N GLU A 72 2.83 -7.72 9.38
CA GLU A 72 1.56 -8.32 9.00
C GLU A 72 1.80 -9.28 7.85
N TRP A 73 0.87 -10.20 7.65
CA TRP A 73 0.78 -11.00 6.44
C TRP A 73 -0.67 -11.44 6.21
N ALA A 74 -1.01 -11.65 4.95
CA ALA A 74 -2.32 -12.12 4.53
C ALA A 74 -2.19 -13.09 3.36
N GLU A 75 -3.18 -13.97 3.22
CA GLU A 75 -3.37 -14.78 2.02
C GLU A 75 -4.40 -14.10 1.11
N VAL A 76 -3.98 -13.84 -0.12
CA VAL A 76 -4.82 -13.17 -1.12
C VAL A 76 -4.80 -14.01 -2.40
N TYR A 77 -5.93 -14.60 -2.75
CA TYR A 77 -6.10 -15.48 -3.91
C TYR A 77 -5.12 -16.67 -3.95
N GLY A 78 -4.86 -17.28 -2.78
CA GLY A 78 -3.99 -18.45 -2.67
C GLY A 78 -2.50 -18.13 -2.61
N GLU A 79 -2.12 -16.86 -2.66
CA GLU A 79 -0.75 -16.38 -2.51
C GLU A 79 -0.61 -15.56 -1.23
N ARG A 80 0.54 -15.65 -0.58
CA ARG A 80 0.82 -14.94 0.66
C ARG A 80 1.60 -13.68 0.40
N TYR A 81 1.27 -12.63 1.16
CA TYR A 81 1.94 -11.34 1.12
C TYR A 81 2.20 -10.88 2.55
N GLY A 82 3.29 -10.17 2.79
CA GLY A 82 3.59 -9.65 4.12
C GLY A 82 4.65 -8.55 4.08
N VAL A 83 4.63 -7.67 5.09
CA VAL A 83 5.59 -6.57 5.23
C VAL A 83 6.70 -6.95 6.21
N PRO A 84 7.96 -7.11 5.75
CA PRO A 84 9.08 -7.46 6.62
C PRO A 84 9.40 -6.33 7.61
N LYS A 85 9.57 -6.66 8.89
CA LYS A 85 9.96 -5.71 9.95
C LYS A 85 11.30 -5.04 9.65
N SER A 86 12.28 -5.81 9.15
CA SER A 86 13.60 -5.31 8.80
C SER A 86 13.55 -4.15 7.82
N GLN A 87 12.65 -4.18 6.85
CA GLN A 87 12.49 -3.09 5.86
C GLN A 87 12.14 -1.75 6.54
N ILE A 88 11.29 -1.79 7.57
CA ILE A 88 10.89 -0.61 8.33
C ILE A 88 12.02 -0.14 9.25
N GLU A 89 12.65 -1.09 9.96
CA GLU A 89 13.73 -0.81 10.92
C GLU A 89 14.96 -0.24 10.22
N ASP A 90 15.37 -0.84 9.10
CA ASP A 90 16.51 -0.38 8.30
C ASP A 90 16.25 1.02 7.74
N ALA A 91 15.06 1.27 7.17
CA ALA A 91 14.71 2.57 6.64
C ALA A 91 14.67 3.66 7.74
N ARG A 92 14.15 3.35 8.93
CA ARG A 92 14.17 4.26 10.08
C ARG A 92 15.61 4.59 10.53
N SER A 93 16.48 3.57 10.57
CA SER A 93 17.88 3.77 10.95
C SER A 93 18.64 4.71 9.99
N LEU A 94 18.21 4.74 8.72
CA LEU A 94 18.72 5.62 7.67
C LEU A 94 18.00 6.99 7.61
N GLY A 95 17.05 7.25 8.53
CA GLY A 95 16.29 8.49 8.56
C GLY A 95 15.35 8.66 7.35
N LYS A 96 14.89 7.56 6.75
CA LYS A 96 13.96 7.58 5.63
C LYS A 96 12.54 7.88 6.07
N GLU A 97 11.79 8.53 5.20
CA GLU A 97 10.35 8.78 5.29
C GLU A 97 9.60 7.56 4.74
N LEU A 98 8.75 6.94 5.56
CA LEU A 98 8.19 5.63 5.26
C LEU A 98 6.75 5.70 4.76
N ILE A 99 6.51 5.13 3.58
CA ILE A 99 5.15 4.88 3.08
C ILE A 99 5.00 3.39 2.83
N VAL A 100 4.09 2.74 3.55
CA VAL A 100 3.74 1.33 3.35
C VAL A 100 2.46 1.22 2.55
N ARG A 101 2.46 0.33 1.55
CA ARG A 101 1.26 -0.04 0.81
C ARG A 101 0.82 -1.44 1.24
N THR A 102 -0.42 -1.56 1.70
CA THR A 102 -1.01 -2.85 2.08
C THR A 102 -2.52 -2.85 1.84
N ASP A 103 -3.20 -3.94 2.18
CA ASP A 103 -4.66 -4.01 2.26
C ASP A 103 -5.19 -3.40 3.58
N VAL A 104 -6.50 -3.40 3.76
CA VAL A 104 -7.16 -2.82 4.94
C VAL A 104 -6.78 -3.54 6.24
N GLN A 105 -6.64 -4.87 6.19
CA GLN A 105 -6.26 -5.65 7.38
C GLN A 105 -4.81 -5.37 7.77
N GLY A 106 -3.91 -5.35 6.79
CA GLY A 106 -2.52 -5.02 7.00
C GLY A 106 -2.33 -3.59 7.54
N ALA A 107 -3.16 -2.63 7.11
CA ALA A 107 -3.13 -1.28 7.66
C ALA A 107 -3.40 -1.26 9.16
N PHE A 108 -4.40 -1.99 9.64
CA PHE A 108 -4.69 -2.10 11.07
C PHE A 108 -3.59 -2.85 11.83
N SER A 109 -3.03 -3.90 11.26
CA SER A 109 -1.89 -4.61 11.87
C SER A 109 -0.66 -3.71 12.01
N ILE A 110 -0.41 -2.83 11.03
CA ILE A 110 0.66 -1.84 11.11
C ILE A 110 0.34 -0.79 12.19
N LYS A 111 -0.92 -0.36 12.33
CA LYS A 111 -1.34 0.57 13.39
C LYS A 111 -1.15 -0.03 14.79
N GLU A 112 -1.38 -1.34 14.94
CA GLU A 112 -1.09 -2.06 16.19
C GLU A 112 0.42 -2.16 16.46
N TYR A 113 1.23 -2.42 15.42
CA TYR A 113 2.70 -2.47 15.53
C TYR A 113 3.30 -1.10 15.84
N ASP A 114 2.81 -0.05 15.18
CA ASP A 114 3.22 1.34 15.35
C ASP A 114 2.00 2.24 15.54
N PRO A 115 1.58 2.49 16.79
CA PRO A 115 0.42 3.34 17.08
C PRO A 115 0.55 4.79 16.56
N SER A 116 1.77 5.26 16.27
CA SER A 116 2.02 6.59 15.70
C SER A 116 1.82 6.65 14.18
N SER A 117 1.66 5.50 13.51
CA SER A 117 1.44 5.45 12.06
C SER A 117 0.16 6.19 11.67
N VAL A 118 0.16 6.76 10.48
CA VAL A 118 -0.99 7.47 9.89
C VAL A 118 -1.56 6.63 8.77
N LEU A 119 -2.85 6.32 8.84
CA LEU A 119 -3.56 5.49 7.89
C LEU A 119 -4.32 6.35 6.87
N ILE A 120 -4.02 6.19 5.60
CA ILE A 120 -4.69 6.87 4.48
C ILE A 120 -5.44 5.85 3.63
N PHE A 121 -6.77 5.99 3.54
CA PHE A 121 -7.61 5.16 2.70
C PHE A 121 -7.84 5.83 1.35
N ILE A 122 -7.44 5.16 0.27
CA ILE A 122 -7.76 5.60 -1.10
C ILE A 122 -9.08 4.97 -1.51
N SER A 123 -10.09 5.81 -1.69
CA SER A 123 -11.42 5.41 -2.11
C SER A 123 -11.61 5.60 -3.61
N PRO A 124 -12.29 4.69 -4.32
CA PRO A 124 -12.84 5.02 -5.63
C PRO A 124 -14.02 6.00 -5.46
N PRO A 125 -14.38 6.79 -6.48
CA PRO A 125 -15.58 7.65 -6.41
C PRO A 125 -16.89 6.84 -6.33
N SER A 126 -16.90 5.62 -6.89
CA SER A 126 -18.01 4.67 -6.79
C SER A 126 -17.55 3.24 -7.07
N LEU A 127 -18.34 2.24 -6.68
CA LEU A 127 -18.12 0.83 -7.05
C LEU A 127 -18.22 0.62 -8.57
N GLU A 128 -19.06 1.37 -9.26
CA GLU A 128 -19.16 1.34 -10.72
C GLU A 128 -17.86 1.77 -11.39
N SER A 129 -17.28 2.89 -10.94
CA SER A 129 -15.97 3.35 -11.40
C SER A 129 -14.87 2.31 -11.15
N LEU A 130 -14.90 1.63 -10.01
CA LEU A 130 -13.97 0.56 -9.70
C LEU A 130 -14.15 -0.65 -10.62
N SER A 131 -15.40 -1.03 -10.93
CA SER A 131 -15.71 -2.10 -11.89
C SER A 131 -15.08 -1.82 -13.25
N HIS A 132 -15.30 -0.64 -13.80
CA HIS A 132 -14.69 -0.23 -15.07
C HIS A 132 -13.16 -0.32 -15.06
N ARG A 133 -12.50 0.11 -13.97
CA ARG A 133 -11.05 0.02 -13.85
C ARG A 133 -10.56 -1.43 -13.80
N LEU A 134 -11.29 -2.33 -13.13
CA LEU A 134 -10.96 -3.76 -13.06
C LEU A 134 -11.13 -4.44 -14.43
N GLU A 135 -12.21 -4.12 -15.15
CA GLU A 135 -12.48 -4.62 -16.51
C GLU A 135 -11.39 -4.17 -17.49
N PHE A 136 -11.06 -2.88 -17.48
CA PHE A 136 -10.06 -2.29 -18.37
C PHE A 136 -8.66 -2.89 -18.17
N ARG A 137 -8.29 -3.21 -16.92
CA ARG A 137 -7.01 -3.84 -16.60
C ARG A 137 -6.84 -5.21 -17.27
N GLY A 138 -7.94 -5.91 -17.55
CA GLY A 138 -7.94 -7.23 -18.18
C GLY A 138 -7.32 -8.33 -17.31
N GLY A 139 -7.27 -9.54 -17.86
CA GLY A 139 -6.59 -10.68 -17.23
C GLY A 139 -7.30 -11.30 -16.02
N ILE A 140 -8.55 -10.90 -15.74
CA ILE A 140 -9.38 -11.45 -14.66
C ILE A 140 -10.77 -11.79 -15.20
N THR A 141 -11.40 -12.84 -14.64
CA THR A 141 -12.74 -13.27 -15.03
C THR A 141 -13.82 -12.38 -14.40
N VAL A 142 -15.05 -12.48 -14.95
CA VAL A 142 -16.22 -11.77 -14.39
C VAL A 142 -16.44 -12.12 -12.92
N ASP A 143 -16.31 -13.40 -12.56
CA ASP A 143 -16.47 -13.85 -11.16
C ASP A 143 -15.39 -13.24 -10.24
N GLN A 144 -14.18 -13.09 -10.74
CA GLN A 144 -13.10 -12.41 -10.00
C GLN A 144 -13.36 -10.91 -9.85
N ILE A 145 -13.96 -10.25 -10.85
CA ILE A 145 -14.38 -8.85 -10.73
C ILE A 145 -15.45 -8.74 -9.65
N GLN A 146 -16.48 -9.58 -9.71
CA GLN A 146 -17.57 -9.57 -8.71
C GLN A 146 -17.05 -9.80 -7.28
N SER A 147 -16.15 -10.78 -7.10
CA SER A 147 -15.53 -11.04 -5.80
C SER A 147 -14.75 -9.82 -5.29
N ARG A 148 -14.01 -9.12 -6.18
CA ARG A 148 -13.26 -7.92 -5.80
C ARG A 148 -14.17 -6.74 -5.48
N LEU A 149 -15.29 -6.58 -6.17
CA LEU A 149 -16.26 -5.53 -5.88
C LEU A 149 -16.94 -5.75 -4.53
N SER A 150 -17.32 -7.00 -4.21
CA SER A 150 -17.89 -7.33 -2.90
C SER A 150 -16.87 -7.09 -1.76
N ALA A 151 -15.59 -7.41 -1.97
CA ALA A 151 -14.55 -7.08 -1.01
C ALA A 151 -14.35 -5.57 -0.87
N ALA A 152 -14.37 -4.83 -1.99
CA ALA A 152 -14.24 -3.37 -2.00
C ALA A 152 -15.37 -2.66 -1.23
N GLU A 153 -16.60 -3.14 -1.35
CA GLU A 153 -17.75 -2.62 -0.61
C GLU A 153 -17.51 -2.72 0.91
N LEU A 154 -17.10 -3.90 1.39
CA LEU A 154 -16.76 -4.12 2.81
C LEU A 154 -15.54 -3.31 3.28
N GLU A 155 -14.58 -3.06 2.40
CA GLU A 155 -13.43 -2.21 2.71
C GLU A 155 -13.83 -0.73 2.80
N MET A 156 -14.70 -0.26 1.90
CA MET A 156 -15.22 1.11 1.90
C MET A 156 -16.08 1.42 3.13
N GLU A 157 -16.82 0.45 3.65
CA GLU A 157 -17.56 0.60 4.93
C GLU A 157 -16.64 0.90 6.12
N LYS A 158 -15.37 0.55 6.03
CA LYS A 158 -14.36 0.81 7.08
C LYS A 158 -13.60 2.12 6.88
N ALA A 159 -13.91 2.89 5.84
CA ALA A 159 -13.17 4.12 5.53
C ALA A 159 -13.11 5.12 6.68
N ASP A 160 -14.17 5.23 7.48
CA ASP A 160 -14.25 6.12 8.65
C ASP A 160 -13.29 5.75 9.80
N LEU A 161 -12.65 4.57 9.73
CA LEU A 161 -11.66 4.14 10.72
C LEU A 161 -10.23 4.61 10.39
N PHE A 162 -10.05 5.29 9.27
CA PHE A 162 -8.76 5.79 8.80
C PHE A 162 -8.57 7.26 9.17
N ASP A 163 -7.31 7.67 9.37
CA ASP A 163 -6.97 9.05 9.71
C ASP A 163 -7.31 10.01 8.54
N TYR A 164 -7.18 9.54 7.29
CA TYR A 164 -7.55 10.27 6.08
C TYR A 164 -8.24 9.37 5.07
N VAL A 165 -9.23 9.93 4.36
CA VAL A 165 -9.89 9.30 3.21
C VAL A 165 -9.68 10.20 2.00
N VAL A 166 -9.03 9.68 0.95
CA VAL A 166 -8.75 10.42 -0.28
C VAL A 166 -9.43 9.72 -1.45
N VAL A 167 -10.34 10.41 -2.12
CA VAL A 167 -11.01 9.86 -3.30
C VAL A 167 -10.11 9.98 -4.52
N ASN A 168 -9.80 8.84 -5.16
CA ASN A 168 -9.11 8.82 -6.44
C ASN A 168 -10.12 8.99 -7.58
N GLU A 169 -10.42 10.25 -7.91
CA GLU A 169 -11.40 10.62 -8.93
C GLU A 169 -11.04 10.05 -10.30
N THR A 170 -12.07 9.77 -11.09
CA THR A 170 -11.89 9.40 -12.48
C THR A 170 -11.42 10.63 -13.26
N ASP A 171 -10.39 10.46 -14.07
CA ASP A 171 -9.79 11.52 -14.91
C ASP A 171 -9.16 12.71 -14.14
N ASN A 172 -8.95 12.59 -12.83
CA ASN A 172 -8.30 13.64 -12.01
C ASN A 172 -7.24 13.06 -11.07
N LEU A 173 -6.35 12.23 -11.59
CA LEU A 173 -5.24 11.64 -10.82
C LEU A 173 -4.32 12.71 -10.23
N GLU A 174 -4.06 13.80 -10.98
CA GLU A 174 -3.24 14.91 -10.51
C GLU A 174 -3.82 15.57 -9.26
N GLY A 175 -5.13 15.80 -9.22
CA GLY A 175 -5.82 16.32 -8.04
C GLY A 175 -5.66 15.38 -6.83
N THR A 176 -5.79 14.07 -7.04
CA THR A 176 -5.57 13.06 -6.00
C THR A 176 -4.14 13.12 -5.45
N ILE A 177 -3.14 13.22 -6.34
CA ILE A 177 -1.72 13.31 -5.95
C ILE A 177 -1.45 14.60 -5.17
N ASN A 178 -2.03 15.74 -5.58
CA ASN A 178 -1.85 17.00 -4.87
C ASN A 178 -2.42 16.94 -3.45
N VAL A 179 -3.62 16.39 -3.25
CA VAL A 179 -4.20 16.18 -1.91
C VAL A 179 -3.29 15.30 -1.05
N LEU A 180 -2.77 14.21 -1.60
CA LEU A 180 -1.86 13.33 -0.87
C LEU A 180 -0.53 14.01 -0.53
N LYS A 181 0.03 14.82 -1.44
CA LYS A 181 1.24 15.61 -1.16
C LYS A 181 1.02 16.60 -0.03
N ASP A 182 -0.11 17.31 -0.02
CA ASP A 182 -0.43 18.26 1.06
C ASP A 182 -0.49 17.54 2.41
N ILE A 183 -1.18 16.39 2.48
CA ILE A 183 -1.21 15.56 3.70
C ILE A 183 0.21 15.13 4.12
N LEU A 184 1.02 14.64 3.19
CA LEU A 184 2.37 14.17 3.49
C LEU A 184 3.28 15.31 3.96
N ILE A 185 3.18 16.50 3.36
CA ILE A 185 3.92 17.70 3.80
C ILE A 185 3.53 18.09 5.22
N ASP A 186 2.23 18.11 5.53
CA ASP A 186 1.73 18.40 6.88
C ASP A 186 2.23 17.39 7.91
N LEU A 187 2.46 16.13 7.49
CA LEU A 187 3.06 15.08 8.30
C LEU A 187 4.60 15.17 8.38
N GLY A 188 5.23 16.12 7.69
CA GLY A 188 6.66 16.39 7.73
C GLY A 188 7.50 15.69 6.65
N PHE A 189 6.87 15.17 5.60
CA PHE A 189 7.58 14.61 4.44
C PHE A 189 8.21 15.72 3.59
N SER A 190 9.32 15.41 2.95
CA SER A 190 10.14 16.34 2.20
C SER A 190 9.91 16.19 0.69
N LEU A 191 9.63 17.29 0.01
CA LEU A 191 9.59 17.32 -1.45
C LEU A 191 11.00 17.44 -2.03
N LYS A 192 11.18 16.97 -3.28
CA LYS A 192 12.36 17.30 -4.08
C LYS A 192 12.37 18.80 -4.37
N ASN A 193 13.52 19.41 -4.20
CA ASN A 193 13.71 20.79 -4.68
C ASN A 193 13.74 20.75 -6.21
N ASN A 194 12.77 21.40 -6.84
CA ASN A 194 12.79 21.67 -8.28
C ASN A 194 13.88 22.66 -8.65
#